data_844126585c66eff02a0950755e746f5f
#
_entry.id   844126585c66eff02a0950755e746f5f
#
_cell.length_a   1.000
_cell.length_b   1.000
_cell.length_c   1.000
_cell.angle_alpha   90.00
_cell.angle_beta   90.00
_cell.angle_gamma   90.00
#
_symmetry.space_group_name_H-M   'P 1'
#
loop_
_entity.id
_entity.type
_entity.pdbx_description
1 polymer ?
#
loop_
_entity_poly.entity_id
_entity_poly.type
_entity_poly.pdbx_seq_one_letter_code
_entity_poly.pdbx_strand_id
1 'polypeptide(L)'
;METALILKNLASELHASKNRHMTHEKLSGEFQNLYTDMDFIHQAIKDCIIDPKVFKNANNLFFYLLISGDVIIAINLFPPISDGASDITHDNIHHHGWRLLTTGVISGDGYDTITFLKKSHENITNNIVNLKVEEVYRHTKSEIKFIDSYQSHVVFHPKSTSATLALWSAEKPLFNQKIKKYLKDIGGVGNFFSKIARISKLDNALGLNPTKGVYFHPENGKIVETQNYSKPIDGTREEVLHCMFRFFQQIKLND
;
A
#
# COMPACT_ATOMS: atom_id res chain seq x y z
N MET A 1 15.39 20.31 3.80
CA MET A 1 15.56 20.65 2.35
C MET A 1 16.06 19.45 1.54
N GLU A 2 17.01 18.70 2.05
CA GLU A 2 17.60 17.50 1.41
C GLU A 2 16.60 16.34 1.22
N THR A 3 15.87 15.98 2.28
CA THR A 3 14.83 14.92 2.26
C THR A 3 13.81 15.12 1.15
N ALA A 4 13.27 16.34 1.03
CA ALA A 4 12.28 16.66 0.00
C ALA A 4 12.86 16.55 -1.43
N LEU A 5 14.16 16.81 -1.61
CA LEU A 5 14.84 16.67 -2.89
C LEU A 5 15.00 15.20 -3.27
N ILE A 6 15.40 14.35 -2.33
CA ILE A 6 15.55 12.90 -2.52
C ILE A 6 14.21 12.30 -2.95
N LEU A 7 13.12 12.58 -2.21
CA LEU A 7 11.78 12.08 -2.55
C LEU A 7 11.32 12.55 -3.94
N LYS A 8 11.59 13.80 -4.31
CA LYS A 8 11.28 14.33 -5.64
C LYS A 8 12.08 13.66 -6.75
N ASN A 9 13.35 13.33 -6.50
CA ASN A 9 14.20 12.64 -7.49
C ASN A 9 13.66 11.25 -7.78
N LEU A 10 13.32 10.45 -6.75
CA LEU A 10 12.68 9.15 -6.92
C LEU A 10 11.39 9.25 -7.74
N ALA A 11 10.53 10.21 -7.42
CA ALA A 11 9.30 10.42 -8.16
C ALA A 11 9.58 10.83 -9.62
N SER A 12 10.58 11.65 -9.87
CA SER A 12 10.97 12.11 -11.20
C SER A 12 11.47 10.96 -12.08
N GLU A 13 12.28 10.05 -11.53
CA GLU A 13 12.73 8.85 -12.25
C GLU A 13 11.55 7.96 -12.65
N LEU A 14 10.60 7.74 -11.73
CA LEU A 14 9.38 7.00 -12.04
C LEU A 14 8.54 7.71 -13.10
N HIS A 15 8.39 9.02 -13.05
CA HIS A 15 7.64 9.78 -14.07
C HIS A 15 8.28 9.74 -15.45
N ALA A 16 9.62 9.75 -15.52
CA ALA A 16 10.36 9.66 -16.77
C ALA A 16 10.36 8.23 -17.37
N SER A 17 10.07 7.23 -16.57
CA SER A 17 10.17 5.83 -16.96
C SER A 17 9.05 5.39 -17.89
N LYS A 18 9.42 4.66 -18.94
CA LYS A 18 8.50 3.91 -19.81
C LYS A 18 8.19 2.51 -19.30
N ASN A 19 9.07 1.94 -18.48
CA ASN A 19 8.91 0.62 -17.87
C ASN A 19 9.04 0.74 -16.34
N ARG A 20 7.92 0.87 -15.67
CA ARG A 20 7.84 1.10 -14.23
C ARG A 20 8.34 -0.09 -13.39
N HIS A 21 8.15 -1.33 -13.87
CA HIS A 21 8.67 -2.54 -13.19
C HIS A 21 10.19 -2.47 -13.10
N MET A 22 10.88 -2.27 -14.23
CA MET A 22 12.35 -2.14 -14.23
C MET A 22 12.83 -0.95 -13.41
N THR A 23 12.04 0.13 -13.35
CA THR A 23 12.43 1.29 -12.54
C THR A 23 12.28 1.01 -11.05
N HIS A 24 11.24 0.32 -10.60
CA HIS A 24 11.12 -0.13 -9.23
C HIS A 24 12.28 -1.05 -8.83
N GLU A 25 12.66 -1.98 -9.71
CA GLU A 25 13.81 -2.86 -9.51
C GLU A 25 15.13 -2.07 -9.41
N LYS A 26 15.37 -1.15 -10.35
CA LYS A 26 16.56 -0.26 -10.34
C LYS A 26 16.63 0.58 -9.07
N LEU A 27 15.51 1.16 -8.65
CA LEU A 27 15.45 2.03 -7.47
C LEU A 27 15.52 1.25 -6.15
N SER A 28 15.45 -0.07 -6.15
CA SER A 28 15.44 -0.88 -4.93
C SER A 28 16.64 -0.62 -4.03
N GLY A 29 17.85 -0.49 -4.58
CA GLY A 29 19.05 -0.18 -3.81
C GLY A 29 19.02 1.21 -3.16
N GLU A 30 18.60 2.24 -3.90
CA GLU A 30 18.44 3.59 -3.35
C GLU A 30 17.34 3.64 -2.29
N PHE A 31 16.25 2.93 -2.54
CA PHE A 31 15.13 2.82 -1.61
C PHE A 31 15.55 2.09 -0.33
N GLN A 32 16.43 1.08 -0.42
CA GLN A 32 16.99 0.39 0.74
C GLN A 32 17.82 1.34 1.61
N ASN A 33 18.63 2.18 1.00
CA ASN A 33 19.40 3.17 1.74
C ASN A 33 18.48 4.14 2.50
N LEU A 34 17.35 4.55 1.90
CA LEU A 34 16.42 5.48 2.54
C LEU A 34 15.70 4.89 3.75
N TYR A 35 15.20 3.66 3.69
CA TYR A 35 14.45 3.10 4.83
C TYR A 35 15.38 2.62 5.97
N THR A 36 16.68 2.49 5.70
CA THR A 36 17.69 2.20 6.73
C THR A 36 18.33 3.46 7.31
N ASP A 37 18.21 4.60 6.64
CA ASP A 37 18.70 5.91 7.11
C ASP A 37 17.69 6.51 8.11
N MET A 38 18.00 6.36 9.41
CA MET A 38 17.13 6.86 10.46
C MET A 38 17.07 8.38 10.53
N ASP A 39 18.11 9.10 10.13
CA ASP A 39 18.11 10.57 10.09
C ASP A 39 17.16 11.06 8.98
N PHE A 40 17.18 10.40 7.82
CA PHE A 40 16.20 10.64 6.78
C PHE A 40 14.77 10.37 7.26
N ILE A 41 14.51 9.23 7.91
CA ILE A 41 13.20 8.86 8.43
C ILE A 41 12.71 9.87 9.48
N HIS A 42 13.57 10.26 10.44
CA HIS A 42 13.25 11.26 11.45
C HIS A 42 12.87 12.60 10.81
N GLN A 43 13.67 13.07 9.86
CA GLN A 43 13.38 14.34 9.20
C GLN A 43 12.10 14.28 8.37
N ALA A 44 11.88 13.18 7.63
CA ALA A 44 10.67 12.99 6.84
C ALA A 44 9.40 12.99 7.69
N ILE A 45 9.46 12.36 8.88
CA ILE A 45 8.35 12.34 9.82
C ILE A 45 8.12 13.73 10.42
N LYS A 46 9.18 14.41 10.85
CA LYS A 46 9.08 15.79 11.39
C LYS A 46 8.42 16.73 10.37
N ASP A 47 8.88 16.69 9.13
CA ASP A 47 8.29 17.49 8.04
C ASP A 47 6.80 17.18 7.82
N CYS A 48 6.43 15.92 8.00
CA CYS A 48 5.04 15.47 7.86
C CYS A 48 4.15 15.88 9.03
N ILE A 49 4.64 15.78 10.27
CA ILE A 49 3.87 16.09 11.50
C ILE A 49 3.56 17.59 11.60
N ILE A 50 4.39 18.46 11.05
CA ILE A 50 4.16 19.92 11.02
C ILE A 50 2.90 20.26 10.20
N ASP A 51 2.48 19.42 9.25
CA ASP A 51 1.24 19.67 8.51
C ASP A 51 0.00 19.23 9.32
N PRO A 52 -0.85 20.18 9.77
CA PRO A 52 -2.05 19.87 10.55
C PRO A 52 -3.02 18.92 9.84
N LYS A 53 -2.93 18.78 8.51
CA LYS A 53 -3.77 17.86 7.72
C LYS A 53 -3.47 16.40 8.02
N VAL A 54 -2.24 16.07 8.44
CA VAL A 54 -1.86 14.71 8.82
C VAL A 54 -2.74 14.19 9.94
N PHE A 55 -2.96 15.01 10.99
CA PHE A 55 -3.80 14.62 12.13
C PHE A 55 -5.30 14.65 11.83
N LYS A 56 -5.75 15.47 10.88
CA LYS A 56 -7.15 15.46 10.43
C LYS A 56 -7.55 14.18 9.71
N ASN A 57 -6.58 13.54 9.04
CA ASN A 57 -6.77 12.30 8.29
C ASN A 57 -6.22 11.08 9.06
N ALA A 58 -6.09 11.16 10.38
CA ALA A 58 -5.53 10.12 11.25
C ALA A 58 -6.34 8.80 11.33
N ASN A 59 -7.30 8.60 10.43
CA ASN A 59 -7.96 7.31 10.22
C ASN A 59 -7.13 6.37 9.34
N ASN A 60 -6.06 6.89 8.74
CA ASN A 60 -5.17 6.12 7.89
C ASN A 60 -3.86 5.83 8.63
N LEU A 61 -3.46 4.57 8.64
CA LEU A 61 -2.16 4.12 9.15
C LEU A 61 -1.00 4.52 8.22
N PHE A 62 -1.10 5.68 7.55
CA PHE A 62 -0.15 6.16 6.55
C PHE A 62 0.32 7.58 6.84
N PHE A 63 1.64 7.79 6.82
CA PHE A 63 2.26 9.11 6.69
C PHE A 63 2.67 9.34 5.25
N TYR A 64 1.98 10.20 4.54
CA TYR A 64 2.31 10.54 3.16
C TYR A 64 3.48 11.52 3.14
N LEU A 65 4.66 11.03 2.77
CA LEU A 65 5.88 11.85 2.66
C LEU A 65 5.91 12.63 1.34
N LEU A 66 5.39 12.03 0.27
CA LEU A 66 5.26 12.65 -1.04
C LEU A 66 4.05 12.10 -1.79
N ILE A 67 3.28 12.99 -2.39
CA ILE A 67 2.28 12.66 -3.41
C ILE A 67 2.60 13.48 -4.65
N SER A 68 3.05 12.83 -5.72
CA SER A 68 3.40 13.44 -7.00
C SER A 68 2.72 12.69 -8.13
N GLY A 69 1.57 13.20 -8.56
CA GLY A 69 0.77 12.54 -9.60
C GLY A 69 0.31 11.15 -9.19
N ASP A 70 0.84 10.13 -9.86
CA ASP A 70 0.57 8.72 -9.58
C ASP A 70 1.62 8.06 -8.67
N VAL A 71 2.70 8.78 -8.35
CA VAL A 71 3.73 8.33 -7.42
C VAL A 71 3.39 8.76 -6.00
N ILE A 72 3.39 7.81 -5.08
CA ILE A 72 3.16 8.05 -3.66
C ILE A 72 4.30 7.41 -2.87
N ILE A 73 4.90 8.17 -1.96
CA ILE A 73 5.87 7.66 -0.99
C ILE A 73 5.28 7.92 0.39
N ALA A 74 5.16 6.87 1.18
CA ALA A 74 4.54 6.97 2.51
C ALA A 74 5.14 5.96 3.49
N ILE A 75 4.99 6.23 4.77
CA ILE A 75 5.24 5.27 5.84
C ILE A 75 3.91 4.62 6.20
N ASN A 76 3.85 3.29 6.13
CA ASN A 76 2.71 2.48 6.58
C ASN A 76 2.98 1.97 7.98
N LEU A 77 1.98 2.04 8.84
CA LEU A 77 2.02 1.48 10.19
C LEU A 77 1.16 0.21 10.23
N PHE A 78 1.69 -0.81 10.85
CA PHE A 78 1.01 -2.08 11.11
C PHE A 78 0.86 -2.24 12.63
N PRO A 79 -0.35 -2.07 13.18
CA PRO A 79 -0.60 -2.29 14.59
C PRO A 79 -0.53 -3.78 14.93
N PRO A 80 -0.15 -4.14 16.17
CA PRO A 80 -0.25 -5.51 16.64
C PRO A 80 -1.72 -5.92 16.78
N ILE A 81 -1.99 -7.22 16.63
CA ILE A 81 -3.29 -7.78 17.02
C ILE A 81 -3.41 -7.69 18.54
N SER A 82 -4.55 -7.21 19.05
CA SER A 82 -4.87 -7.29 20.46
C SER A 82 -5.10 -8.75 20.87
N ASP A 83 -4.61 -9.14 22.05
CA ASP A 83 -4.85 -10.47 22.61
C ASP A 83 -6.35 -10.80 22.62
N GLY A 84 -6.74 -11.90 22.02
CA GLY A 84 -8.13 -12.36 21.93
C GLY A 84 -8.88 -11.88 20.68
N ALA A 85 -8.32 -11.04 19.82
CA ALA A 85 -8.87 -10.80 18.49
C ALA A 85 -8.69 -12.06 17.65
N SER A 86 -9.76 -12.54 17.02
CA SER A 86 -9.67 -13.57 15.97
C SER A 86 -8.74 -13.04 14.89
N ASP A 87 -8.04 -13.94 14.23
CA ASP A 87 -7.09 -13.63 13.15
C ASP A 87 -7.81 -12.97 11.97
N ILE A 88 -8.15 -11.69 12.15
CA ILE A 88 -8.97 -10.85 11.24
C ILE A 88 -8.27 -10.67 9.89
N THR A 89 -6.99 -10.96 9.84
CA THR A 89 -6.14 -10.77 8.68
C THR A 89 -6.54 -11.62 7.48
N HIS A 90 -7.11 -12.81 7.73
CA HIS A 90 -7.64 -13.66 6.66
C HIS A 90 -8.79 -13.01 5.89
N ASP A 91 -9.51 -12.07 6.52
CA ASP A 91 -10.62 -11.36 5.89
C ASP A 91 -10.17 -10.24 4.95
N ASN A 92 -8.85 -10.00 4.84
CA ASN A 92 -8.32 -8.82 4.18
C ASN A 92 -7.39 -9.11 3.01
N ILE A 93 -7.73 -10.09 2.19
CA ILE A 93 -7.03 -10.28 0.92
C ILE A 93 -7.39 -9.10 0.01
N HIS A 94 -6.38 -8.38 -0.46
CA HIS A 94 -6.59 -7.23 -1.32
C HIS A 94 -5.50 -7.11 -2.40
N HIS A 95 -5.69 -6.21 -3.34
CA HIS A 95 -4.71 -5.78 -4.32
C HIS A 95 -4.75 -4.26 -4.48
N HIS A 96 -3.68 -3.68 -4.95
CA HIS A 96 -3.57 -2.23 -5.14
C HIS A 96 -4.04 -1.75 -6.53
N GLY A 97 -4.82 -2.58 -7.22
CA GLY A 97 -5.27 -2.31 -8.59
C GLY A 97 -4.09 -2.20 -9.54
N TRP A 98 -4.10 -1.18 -10.36
CA TRP A 98 -3.07 -0.88 -11.37
C TRP A 98 -1.75 -0.31 -10.79
N ARG A 99 -1.56 -0.33 -9.48
CA ARG A 99 -0.38 0.20 -8.81
C ARG A 99 0.64 -0.89 -8.52
N LEU A 100 1.90 -0.54 -8.72
CA LEU A 100 3.08 -1.26 -8.26
C LEU A 100 3.43 -0.76 -6.86
N LEU A 101 3.93 -1.63 -6.01
CA LEU A 101 4.37 -1.31 -4.66
C LEU A 101 5.75 -1.90 -4.39
N THR A 102 6.69 -1.05 -3.98
CA THR A 102 7.96 -1.47 -3.36
C THR A 102 7.92 -1.06 -1.89
N THR A 103 8.33 -1.96 -0.99
CA THR A 103 8.26 -1.71 0.45
C THR A 103 9.45 -2.30 1.19
N GLY A 104 9.92 -1.59 2.23
CA GLY A 104 10.99 -2.01 3.13
C GLY A 104 10.65 -1.67 4.58
N VAL A 105 10.99 -2.58 5.52
CA VAL A 105 10.65 -2.42 6.96
C VAL A 105 11.60 -1.42 7.62
N ILE A 106 11.06 -0.36 8.20
CA ILE A 106 11.80 0.68 8.96
C ILE A 106 11.99 0.22 10.40
N SER A 107 10.93 -0.23 11.05
CA SER A 107 10.93 -0.58 12.48
C SER A 107 10.01 -1.74 12.79
N GLY A 108 10.18 -2.33 13.99
CA GLY A 108 9.44 -3.50 14.46
C GLY A 108 10.02 -4.81 13.94
N ASP A 109 9.30 -5.90 14.20
CA ASP A 109 9.72 -7.27 13.86
C ASP A 109 9.34 -7.66 12.43
N GLY A 110 8.72 -6.73 11.68
CA GLY A 110 8.12 -7.03 10.40
C GLY A 110 6.79 -7.77 10.55
N TYR A 111 6.31 -8.38 9.46
CA TYR A 111 5.03 -9.08 9.42
C TYR A 111 5.05 -10.20 8.38
N ASP A 112 4.18 -11.17 8.57
CA ASP A 112 4.03 -12.27 7.63
C ASP A 112 3.09 -11.85 6.49
N THR A 113 3.38 -12.36 5.29
CA THR A 113 2.61 -12.04 4.07
C THR A 113 2.44 -13.30 3.23
N ILE A 114 1.27 -13.44 2.63
CA ILE A 114 1.02 -14.39 1.56
C ILE A 114 0.71 -13.61 0.29
N THR A 115 1.42 -13.87 -0.78
CA THR A 115 1.10 -13.37 -2.12
C THR A 115 0.46 -14.45 -2.97
N PHE A 116 -0.39 -14.04 -3.89
CA PHE A 116 -1.12 -14.94 -4.78
C PHE A 116 -0.75 -14.68 -6.22
N LEU A 117 -0.75 -15.74 -7.03
CA LEU A 117 -0.50 -15.62 -8.47
C LEU A 117 -1.50 -14.67 -9.12
N LYS A 118 -0.99 -13.71 -9.88
CA LYS A 118 -1.78 -12.68 -10.58
C LYS A 118 -2.88 -13.29 -11.46
N LYS A 119 -2.64 -14.43 -12.10
CA LYS A 119 -3.61 -15.15 -12.94
C LYS A 119 -4.76 -15.84 -12.17
N SER A 120 -4.69 -15.87 -10.84
CA SER A 120 -5.78 -16.45 -10.02
C SER A 120 -7.10 -15.71 -10.18
N HIS A 121 -7.09 -14.46 -10.60
CA HIS A 121 -8.29 -13.67 -10.88
C HIS A 121 -9.14 -14.18 -12.04
N GLU A 122 -8.61 -15.06 -12.89
CA GLU A 122 -9.36 -15.63 -14.03
C GLU A 122 -10.34 -16.71 -13.59
N ASN A 123 -10.21 -17.22 -12.36
CA ASN A 123 -11.07 -18.31 -11.83
C ASN A 123 -12.16 -17.76 -10.89
N ILE A 124 -13.00 -16.86 -11.40
CA ILE A 124 -14.13 -16.31 -10.64
C ILE A 124 -15.37 -17.16 -10.91
N THR A 125 -15.94 -17.75 -9.86
CA THR A 125 -17.17 -18.51 -9.92
C THR A 125 -18.09 -18.09 -8.77
N ASN A 126 -19.32 -17.68 -9.04
CA ASN A 126 -20.32 -17.32 -8.02
C ASN A 126 -19.83 -16.26 -7.01
N ASN A 127 -19.15 -15.19 -7.48
CA ASN A 127 -18.53 -14.16 -6.64
C ASN A 127 -17.38 -14.66 -5.73
N ILE A 128 -16.84 -15.84 -6.00
CA ILE A 128 -15.70 -16.41 -5.30
C ILE A 128 -14.51 -16.45 -6.25
N VAL A 129 -13.37 -15.94 -5.82
CA VAL A 129 -12.09 -16.12 -6.52
C VAL A 129 -11.29 -17.22 -5.83
N ASN A 130 -10.86 -18.22 -6.60
CA ASN A 130 -9.92 -19.23 -6.13
C ASN A 130 -8.50 -18.71 -6.32
N LEU A 131 -7.82 -18.49 -5.23
CA LEU A 131 -6.47 -17.92 -5.21
C LEU A 131 -5.43 -19.03 -5.07
N LYS A 132 -4.41 -19.00 -5.90
CA LYS A 132 -3.26 -19.88 -5.78
C LYS A 132 -2.12 -19.13 -5.11
N VAL A 133 -1.64 -19.66 -3.98
CA VAL A 133 -0.49 -19.10 -3.26
C VAL A 133 0.74 -19.14 -4.18
N GLU A 134 1.45 -18.02 -4.23
CA GLU A 134 2.71 -17.86 -4.94
C GLU A 134 3.88 -17.94 -3.96
N GLU A 135 3.84 -17.11 -2.91
CA GLU A 135 4.89 -17.04 -1.89
C GLU A 135 4.28 -16.80 -0.50
N VAL A 136 4.88 -17.41 0.50
CA VAL A 136 4.67 -17.10 1.93
C VAL A 136 6.00 -16.61 2.47
N TYR A 137 6.03 -15.42 3.03
CA TYR A 137 7.27 -14.85 3.55
C TYR A 137 7.03 -13.96 4.76
N ARG A 138 8.08 -13.82 5.58
CA ARG A 138 8.16 -12.78 6.61
C ARG A 138 8.89 -11.57 6.06
N HIS A 139 8.21 -10.44 6.00
CA HIS A 139 8.83 -9.17 5.59
C HIS A 139 9.63 -8.61 6.75
N THR A 140 10.95 -8.59 6.63
CA THR A 140 11.90 -8.16 7.67
C THR A 140 12.68 -6.91 7.24
N LYS A 141 13.45 -6.33 8.18
CA LYS A 141 14.26 -5.12 7.91
C LYS A 141 15.32 -5.28 6.82
N SER A 142 15.76 -6.50 6.55
CA SER A 142 16.83 -6.77 5.59
C SER A 142 16.36 -6.88 4.15
N GLU A 143 15.05 -6.90 3.92
CA GLU A 143 14.49 -7.25 2.62
C GLU A 143 13.61 -6.15 2.05
N ILE A 144 13.75 -5.95 0.74
CA ILE A 144 12.78 -5.21 -0.06
C ILE A 144 11.80 -6.20 -0.64
N LYS A 145 10.52 -5.88 -0.56
CA LYS A 145 9.46 -6.64 -1.21
C LYS A 145 8.77 -5.81 -2.28
N PHE A 146 8.42 -6.48 -3.35
CA PHE A 146 7.71 -5.90 -4.48
C PHE A 146 6.37 -6.61 -4.68
N ILE A 147 5.30 -5.84 -4.81
CA ILE A 147 3.95 -6.32 -5.13
C ILE A 147 3.55 -5.74 -6.48
N ASP A 148 3.22 -6.62 -7.41
CA ASP A 148 2.84 -6.23 -8.77
C ASP A 148 1.40 -5.67 -8.82
N SER A 149 1.08 -4.98 -9.92
CA SER A 149 -0.28 -4.50 -10.19
C SER A 149 -1.26 -5.68 -10.22
N TYR A 150 -2.43 -5.50 -9.60
CA TYR A 150 -3.48 -6.53 -9.46
C TYR A 150 -3.02 -7.83 -8.77
N GLN A 151 -1.83 -7.86 -8.17
CA GLN A 151 -1.39 -9.01 -7.40
C GLN A 151 -2.07 -8.99 -6.02
N SER A 152 -2.90 -9.99 -5.79
CA SER A 152 -3.55 -10.17 -4.49
C SER A 152 -2.55 -10.61 -3.44
N HIS A 153 -2.72 -10.11 -2.24
CA HIS A 153 -1.93 -10.50 -1.08
C HIS A 153 -2.72 -10.30 0.21
N VAL A 154 -2.25 -10.93 1.27
CA VAL A 154 -2.72 -10.72 2.64
C VAL A 154 -1.52 -10.46 3.53
N VAL A 155 -1.65 -9.47 4.39
CA VAL A 155 -0.66 -9.11 5.40
C VAL A 155 -1.20 -9.49 6.76
N PHE A 156 -0.43 -10.27 7.51
CA PHE A 156 -0.78 -10.65 8.87
C PHE A 156 -0.25 -9.60 9.85
N HIS A 157 -1.07 -9.21 10.80
CA HIS A 157 -0.65 -8.23 11.79
C HIS A 157 0.54 -8.74 12.60
N PRO A 158 1.55 -7.88 12.82
CA PRO A 158 2.71 -8.24 13.62
C PRO A 158 2.36 -8.39 15.11
N LYS A 159 3.24 -9.04 15.88
CA LYS A 159 3.11 -9.11 17.34
C LYS A 159 3.42 -7.78 18.03
N SER A 160 4.23 -6.95 17.40
CA SER A 160 4.58 -5.60 17.85
C SER A 160 4.33 -4.59 16.72
N THR A 161 4.15 -3.31 17.05
CA THR A 161 4.03 -2.26 16.02
C THR A 161 5.19 -2.35 15.03
N SER A 162 4.87 -2.48 13.76
CA SER A 162 5.85 -2.45 12.67
C SER A 162 5.53 -1.32 11.71
N ALA A 163 6.56 -0.79 11.05
CA ALA A 163 6.43 0.27 10.07
C ALA A 163 7.25 -0.03 8.83
N THR A 164 6.72 0.34 7.66
CA THR A 164 7.42 0.22 6.38
C THR A 164 7.46 1.55 5.65
N LEU A 165 8.56 1.81 4.93
CA LEU A 165 8.55 2.77 3.85
C LEU A 165 7.98 2.10 2.61
N ALA A 166 7.07 2.77 1.93
CA ALA A 166 6.36 2.25 0.77
C ALA A 166 6.43 3.25 -0.38
N LEU A 167 6.71 2.74 -1.57
CA LEU A 167 6.77 3.47 -2.83
C LEU A 167 5.74 2.88 -3.79
N TRP A 168 4.70 3.64 -4.09
CA TRP A 168 3.69 3.27 -5.09
C TRP A 168 3.87 4.06 -6.37
N SER A 169 3.64 3.42 -7.49
CA SER A 169 3.42 4.09 -8.76
C SER A 169 2.39 3.35 -9.62
N ALA A 170 1.84 4.03 -10.63
CA ALA A 170 1.09 3.34 -11.67
C ALA A 170 2.01 2.37 -12.44
N GLU A 171 1.49 1.21 -12.84
CA GLU A 171 2.19 0.29 -13.75
C GLU A 171 2.55 0.96 -15.08
N LYS A 172 1.63 1.76 -15.61
CA LYS A 172 1.81 2.54 -16.84
C LYS A 172 1.71 4.02 -16.52
N PRO A 173 2.57 4.87 -17.10
CA PRO A 173 2.44 6.31 -16.97
C PRO A 173 1.00 6.74 -17.30
N LEU A 174 0.36 7.45 -16.38
CA LEU A 174 -0.97 7.98 -16.66
C LEU A 174 -0.86 8.99 -17.80
N PHE A 175 -1.16 8.55 -19.01
CA PHE A 175 -1.24 9.38 -20.21
C PHE A 175 -2.16 10.61 -20.00
N ASN A 176 -2.96 10.57 -18.96
CA ASN A 176 -4.03 11.51 -18.66
C ASN A 176 -3.65 12.75 -17.83
N GLN A 177 -2.42 12.91 -17.35
CA GLN A 177 -2.12 14.14 -16.59
C GLN A 177 -2.13 15.39 -17.50
N LYS A 178 -1.62 15.28 -18.73
CA LYS A 178 -1.71 16.37 -19.72
C LYS A 178 -3.15 16.57 -20.18
N ILE A 179 -3.88 15.50 -20.39
CA ILE A 179 -5.28 15.53 -20.81
C ILE A 179 -6.18 16.02 -19.66
N LYS A 180 -5.96 15.61 -18.40
CA LYS A 180 -6.69 16.15 -17.25
C LYS A 180 -6.48 17.64 -17.06
N LYS A 181 -5.25 18.14 -17.27
CA LYS A 181 -4.97 19.57 -17.23
C LYS A 181 -5.69 20.30 -18.38
N TYR A 182 -5.62 19.75 -19.60
CA TYR A 182 -6.28 20.29 -20.78
C TYR A 182 -7.81 20.25 -20.67
N LEU A 183 -8.38 19.18 -20.10
CA LEU A 183 -9.83 19.03 -19.93
C LEU A 183 -10.38 19.82 -18.72
N LYS A 184 -9.53 20.15 -17.74
CA LYS A 184 -9.91 21.03 -16.61
C LYS A 184 -10.03 22.50 -17.09
N ASP A 185 -9.27 22.86 -18.09
CA ASP A 185 -9.30 24.18 -18.72
C ASP A 185 -10.45 24.33 -19.74
N ILE A 186 -11.03 23.21 -20.22
CA ILE A 186 -12.24 23.20 -21.07
C ILE A 186 -13.44 22.93 -20.11
N GLY A 187 -14.00 24.02 -19.59
CA GLY A 187 -15.15 23.97 -18.68
C GLY A 187 -16.29 23.12 -19.22
N GLY A 188 -16.70 22.08 -18.48
CA GLY A 188 -17.87 21.24 -18.78
C GLY A 188 -17.63 19.73 -18.82
N VAL A 189 -16.40 19.25 -18.97
CA VAL A 189 -16.09 17.82 -19.14
C VAL A 189 -15.86 17.10 -17.79
N GLY A 190 -15.74 17.84 -16.67
CA GLY A 190 -15.59 17.29 -15.33
C GLY A 190 -16.72 16.32 -14.92
N ASN A 191 -17.94 16.56 -15.41
CA ASN A 191 -19.10 15.69 -15.17
C ASN A 191 -19.09 14.38 -15.97
N PHE A 192 -18.42 14.34 -17.11
CA PHE A 192 -18.32 13.14 -17.94
C PHE A 192 -17.29 12.15 -17.34
N PHE A 193 -16.14 12.65 -16.84
CA PHE A 193 -15.15 11.81 -16.17
C PHE A 193 -15.58 11.36 -14.79
N SER A 194 -16.37 12.13 -14.05
CA SER A 194 -17.00 11.66 -12.82
C SER A 194 -18.03 10.56 -13.10
N LYS A 195 -18.68 10.57 -14.26
CA LYS A 195 -19.53 9.47 -14.72
C LYS A 195 -18.72 8.22 -15.09
N ILE A 196 -17.58 8.35 -15.78
CA ILE A 196 -16.69 7.21 -16.10
C ILE A 196 -16.04 6.64 -14.83
N ALA A 197 -15.63 7.48 -13.87
CA ALA A 197 -15.18 7.01 -12.55
C ALA A 197 -16.31 6.37 -11.74
N ARG A 198 -17.57 6.72 -11.99
CA ARG A 198 -18.74 6.02 -11.45
C ARG A 198 -19.02 4.69 -12.17
N ILE A 199 -18.64 4.55 -13.45
CA ILE A 199 -18.76 3.29 -14.19
C ILE A 199 -17.80 2.24 -13.63
N SER A 200 -16.60 2.62 -13.16
CA SER A 200 -15.72 1.69 -12.42
C SER A 200 -16.30 1.25 -11.07
N LYS A 201 -17.22 2.03 -10.48
CA LYS A 201 -18.02 1.61 -9.31
C LYS A 201 -19.25 0.79 -9.72
N LEU A 202 -19.64 0.80 -11.00
CA LEU A 202 -20.70 -0.04 -11.52
C LEU A 202 -20.31 -1.52 -11.50
N ASP A 203 -19.02 -1.83 -11.68
CA ASP A 203 -18.52 -3.20 -11.59
C ASP A 203 -18.78 -3.82 -10.20
N ASN A 204 -18.62 -3.00 -9.13
CA ASN A 204 -19.01 -3.41 -7.77
C ASN A 204 -20.53 -3.50 -7.59
N ALA A 205 -21.29 -2.60 -8.22
CA ALA A 205 -22.76 -2.55 -8.12
C ALA A 205 -23.41 -3.66 -8.95
N LEU A 206 -22.76 -4.15 -10.00
CA LEU A 206 -23.23 -5.26 -10.83
C LEU A 206 -22.77 -6.63 -10.32
N GLY A 207 -22.04 -6.68 -9.18
CA GLY A 207 -21.55 -7.92 -8.59
C GLY A 207 -20.50 -8.63 -9.45
N LEU A 208 -19.83 -7.92 -10.34
CA LEU A 208 -18.81 -8.48 -11.23
C LEU A 208 -17.46 -8.70 -10.52
N ASN A 209 -17.23 -8.01 -9.39
CA ASN A 209 -16.05 -8.22 -8.57
C ASN A 209 -16.31 -9.30 -7.52
N PRO A 210 -15.38 -10.24 -7.32
CA PRO A 210 -15.53 -11.26 -6.31
C PRO A 210 -15.59 -10.61 -4.91
N THR A 211 -16.51 -11.07 -4.09
CA THR A 211 -16.65 -10.63 -2.70
C THR A 211 -15.94 -11.54 -1.72
N LYS A 212 -15.61 -12.76 -2.17
CA LYS A 212 -14.94 -13.78 -1.38
C LYS A 212 -13.70 -14.29 -2.11
N GLY A 213 -12.63 -14.52 -1.34
CA GLY A 213 -11.43 -15.20 -1.80
C GLY A 213 -11.25 -16.51 -1.05
N VAL A 214 -10.83 -17.54 -1.75
CA VAL A 214 -10.56 -18.87 -1.18
C VAL A 214 -9.16 -19.31 -1.58
N TYR A 215 -8.38 -19.80 -0.64
CA TYR A 215 -7.07 -20.35 -0.92
C TYR A 215 -6.72 -21.51 0.03
N PHE A 216 -5.78 -22.36 -0.40
CA PHE A 216 -5.22 -23.41 0.44
C PHE A 216 -3.99 -22.87 1.16
N HIS A 217 -4.02 -22.87 2.50
CA HIS A 217 -2.90 -22.39 3.31
C HIS A 217 -1.79 -23.45 3.37
N PRO A 218 -0.59 -23.18 2.84
CA PRO A 218 0.45 -24.21 2.69
C PRO A 218 1.00 -24.74 4.01
N GLU A 219 1.03 -23.91 5.07
CA GLU A 219 1.61 -24.30 6.36
C GLU A 219 0.67 -25.12 7.24
N ASN A 220 -0.63 -24.81 7.24
CA ASN A 220 -1.59 -25.48 8.09
C ASN A 220 -2.50 -26.48 7.35
N GLY A 221 -2.38 -26.56 6.02
CA GLY A 221 -3.12 -27.50 5.20
C GLY A 221 -4.63 -27.29 5.17
N LYS A 222 -5.11 -26.07 5.49
CA LYS A 222 -6.53 -25.76 5.54
C LYS A 222 -6.95 -24.88 4.36
N ILE A 223 -8.22 -25.00 3.98
CA ILE A 223 -8.86 -24.06 3.06
C ILE A 223 -9.29 -22.85 3.88
N VAL A 224 -8.85 -21.66 3.44
CA VAL A 224 -9.20 -20.39 4.03
C VAL A 224 -10.13 -19.63 3.10
N GLU A 225 -11.25 -19.16 3.63
CA GLU A 225 -12.24 -18.33 2.93
C GLU A 225 -12.26 -16.94 3.56
N THR A 226 -12.06 -15.89 2.75
CA THR A 226 -12.21 -14.49 3.18
C THR A 226 -13.56 -13.94 2.74
N GLN A 227 -14.16 -13.13 3.61
CA GLN A 227 -15.45 -12.48 3.33
C GLN A 227 -15.28 -11.05 2.74
N ASN A 228 -14.10 -10.46 2.86
CA ASN A 228 -13.84 -9.06 2.53
C ASN A 228 -12.76 -8.89 1.47
N TYR A 229 -12.90 -9.60 0.35
CA TYR A 229 -11.96 -9.44 -0.77
C TYR A 229 -11.93 -7.98 -1.27
N SER A 230 -10.72 -7.43 -1.39
CA SER A 230 -10.46 -6.06 -1.90
C SER A 230 -10.87 -4.89 -1.01
N LYS A 231 -11.18 -5.11 0.27
CA LYS A 231 -11.43 -4.00 1.20
C LYS A 231 -10.28 -3.83 2.19
N PRO A 232 -9.69 -2.62 2.33
CA PRO A 232 -8.73 -2.34 3.38
C PRO A 232 -9.41 -2.35 4.76
N ILE A 233 -8.66 -2.69 5.81
CA ILE A 233 -9.10 -2.51 7.20
C ILE A 233 -8.81 -1.05 7.58
N ASP A 234 -9.83 -0.35 8.08
CA ASP A 234 -9.70 0.95 8.70
C ASP A 234 -9.66 0.76 10.23
N GLY A 235 -8.57 1.20 10.86
CA GLY A 235 -8.46 1.24 12.31
C GLY A 235 -9.29 2.38 12.92
N THR A 236 -9.64 2.28 14.21
CA THR A 236 -10.18 3.42 14.95
C THR A 236 -9.11 4.51 15.08
N ARG A 237 -9.54 5.76 15.31
CA ARG A 237 -8.61 6.88 15.48
C ARG A 237 -7.66 6.67 16.66
N GLU A 238 -8.15 6.09 17.75
CA GLU A 238 -7.36 5.79 18.93
C GLU A 238 -6.28 4.74 18.63
N GLU A 239 -6.63 3.66 17.92
CA GLU A 239 -5.68 2.62 17.49
C GLU A 239 -4.59 3.19 16.59
N VAL A 240 -4.98 4.05 15.64
CA VAL A 240 -4.03 4.73 14.75
C VAL A 240 -3.06 5.60 15.54
N LEU A 241 -3.56 6.48 16.43
CA LEU A 241 -2.73 7.35 17.25
C LEU A 241 -1.81 6.54 18.17
N HIS A 242 -2.32 5.50 18.80
CA HIS A 242 -1.52 4.62 19.66
C HIS A 242 -0.39 3.94 18.87
N CYS A 243 -0.69 3.45 17.69
CA CYS A 243 0.30 2.86 16.79
C CYS A 243 1.37 3.89 16.37
N MET A 244 0.96 5.14 16.05
CA MET A 244 1.87 6.23 15.74
C MET A 244 2.83 6.54 16.88
N PHE A 245 2.32 6.69 18.11
CA PHE A 245 3.18 6.98 19.27
C PHE A 245 4.13 5.84 19.57
N ARG A 246 3.70 4.58 19.47
CA ARG A 246 4.60 3.44 19.62
C ARG A 246 5.70 3.44 18.55
N PHE A 247 5.34 3.75 17.31
CA PHE A 247 6.32 3.87 16.24
C PHE A 247 7.35 4.96 16.54
N PHE A 248 6.93 6.16 16.96
CA PHE A 248 7.85 7.24 17.32
C PHE A 248 8.80 6.84 18.45
N GLN A 249 8.30 6.13 19.46
CA GLN A 249 9.14 5.57 20.53
C GLN A 249 10.17 4.56 20.00
N GLN A 250 9.76 3.67 19.10
CA GLN A 250 10.64 2.65 18.52
C GLN A 250 11.78 3.24 17.71
N ILE A 251 11.52 4.29 16.95
CA ILE A 251 12.54 4.98 16.16
C ILE A 251 13.28 6.06 16.96
N LYS A 252 12.97 6.24 18.26
CA LYS A 252 13.57 7.24 19.13
C LYS A 252 13.46 8.66 18.55
N LEU A 253 12.28 8.98 18.00
CA LEU A 253 11.99 10.33 17.53
C LEU A 253 11.92 11.24 18.75
N ASN A 254 13.05 11.91 19.05
CA ASN A 254 13.14 12.93 20.08
C ASN A 254 12.73 14.28 19.48
N ASP A 255 12.27 15.20 20.32
CA ASP A 255 11.72 16.53 20.01
C ASP A 255 12.51 17.36 19.00
#